data_9d692a142835017102034da771197c9e
#
_entry.id   9d692a142835017102034da771197c9e
#
_cell.length_a   1.000
_cell.length_b   1.000
_cell.length_c   1.000
_cell.angle_alpha   90.00
_cell.angle_beta   90.00
_cell.angle_gamma   90.00
#
_symmetry.space_group_name_H-M   'P 1'
#
loop_
_entity.id
_entity.type
_entity.pdbx_description
1 polymer ?
#
loop_
_entity_poly.entity_id
_entity_poly.type
_entity_poly.pdbx_seq_one_letter_code
_entity_poly.pdbx_strand_id
1 'polypeptide(L)'
;MAILDQIQTIVVVMLENRSFDNVLGHLSMARFENRKGVEGLTDPETNLDYTNFLDGQGYQPFELKDGSLLHDLPHNRGLVETQMAKLDSRYTMSGFADAYFRHTGSRVANPPPMGFLTPADTPMSSFLAAQYAVCDQWFAPLPTDTQPNRSMTYSGYASIDNTKPRPIPIVPGSFIFEWLNARGVNWRVYHCGLSFFALFDGLHEHVLGPNFRSFRHFPADWEAESAAEMPAVIFIEPEYSDSPIHFGWTPNDNHPPTAMGPGENFLRDIYKLLTKDAEKWKRTLLLAVHDEHGGFFDHVPPLAISSTIPSGALYQVPFESTGPRVPALVASPWIPPGMVSKETMDHTSILQLLAEKFAGTPDYNEEVARRRKAGIQSVSAVLEESLDQPRSDIPSPPADIIVSPVVLKGAPELQAETESQQAFAAAAKDLLAHDRKRALEKYPELVHLPEAQPEPPPAAPQ
;
A
#
# COMPACT_ATOMS: atom_id res chain seq x y z
N MET A 1 -23.17 -20.17 -10.34
CA MET A 1 -21.73 -20.01 -10.59
C MET A 1 -21.28 -18.94 -9.63
N ALA A 2 -20.23 -19.17 -8.85
CA ALA A 2 -19.74 -18.14 -7.94
C ALA A 2 -19.27 -16.91 -8.75
N ILE A 3 -19.44 -15.69 -8.23
CA ILE A 3 -19.07 -14.48 -8.98
C ILE A 3 -17.55 -14.44 -9.21
N LEU A 4 -16.77 -15.01 -8.28
CA LEU A 4 -15.33 -15.17 -8.46
C LEU A 4 -14.97 -15.94 -9.75
N ASP A 5 -15.84 -16.86 -10.21
CA ASP A 5 -15.63 -17.57 -11.49
C ASP A 5 -15.77 -16.66 -12.70
N GLN A 6 -16.55 -15.57 -12.59
CA GLN A 6 -16.73 -14.56 -13.64
C GLN A 6 -15.54 -13.61 -13.77
N ILE A 7 -14.77 -13.42 -12.70
CA ILE A 7 -13.59 -12.57 -12.70
C ILE A 7 -12.45 -13.30 -13.43
N GLN A 8 -11.94 -12.73 -14.49
CA GLN A 8 -10.83 -13.29 -15.28
C GLN A 8 -9.51 -12.58 -14.99
N THR A 9 -9.56 -11.29 -14.65
CA THR A 9 -8.39 -10.49 -14.35
C THR A 9 -8.53 -9.84 -12.97
N ILE A 10 -7.57 -10.08 -12.10
CA ILE A 10 -7.42 -9.43 -10.80
C ILE A 10 -6.30 -8.39 -10.93
N VAL A 11 -6.63 -7.13 -10.70
CA VAL A 11 -5.68 -6.01 -10.74
C VAL A 11 -5.45 -5.51 -9.33
N VAL A 12 -4.20 -5.51 -8.89
CA VAL A 12 -3.78 -5.04 -7.56
C VAL A 12 -2.91 -3.81 -7.72
N VAL A 13 -3.33 -2.71 -7.11
CA VAL A 13 -2.58 -1.45 -7.00
C VAL A 13 -2.24 -1.25 -5.54
N MET A 14 -0.96 -1.16 -5.20
CA MET A 14 -0.52 -0.89 -3.84
C MET A 14 0.19 0.45 -3.79
N LEU A 15 -0.39 1.37 -3.02
CA LEU A 15 0.14 2.70 -2.74
C LEU A 15 0.84 2.70 -1.37
N GLU A 16 1.38 3.83 -0.92
CA GLU A 16 2.24 3.91 0.26
C GLU A 16 1.71 4.82 1.36
N ASN A 17 1.89 4.34 2.57
CA ASN A 17 2.07 5.06 3.83
C ASN A 17 0.91 5.98 4.20
N ARG A 18 -0.33 5.46 4.23
CA ARG A 18 -1.51 6.20 4.71
C ARG A 18 -2.43 5.32 5.55
N SER A 19 -2.94 5.84 6.68
CA SER A 19 -3.96 5.17 7.46
C SER A 19 -5.36 5.33 6.84
N PHE A 20 -6.28 4.45 7.25
CA PHE A 20 -7.68 4.58 6.84
C PHE A 20 -8.28 5.92 7.28
N ASP A 21 -8.07 6.31 8.53
CA ASP A 21 -8.61 7.58 9.03
C ASP A 21 -7.99 8.80 8.35
N ASN A 22 -6.71 8.73 7.95
CA ASN A 22 -6.09 9.83 7.22
C ASN A 22 -6.76 10.07 5.86
N VAL A 23 -7.06 9.02 5.08
CA VAL A 23 -7.55 9.13 3.69
C VAL A 23 -9.07 9.06 3.60
N LEU A 24 -9.71 8.16 4.34
CA LEU A 24 -11.13 7.82 4.22
C LEU A 24 -11.93 8.04 5.52
N GLY A 25 -11.28 8.49 6.60
CA GLY A 25 -11.95 8.78 7.86
C GLY A 25 -13.07 9.80 7.74
N HIS A 26 -12.97 10.72 6.78
CA HIS A 26 -13.98 11.74 6.52
C HIS A 26 -15.33 11.17 6.02
N LEU A 27 -15.37 9.95 5.46
CA LEU A 27 -16.60 9.38 4.87
C LEU A 27 -17.77 9.31 5.87
N SER A 28 -17.50 9.09 7.14
CA SER A 28 -18.51 8.98 8.21
C SER A 28 -18.86 10.31 8.87
N MET A 29 -18.06 11.37 8.67
CA MET A 29 -18.28 12.67 9.29
C MET A 29 -19.53 13.35 8.77
N ALA A 30 -20.35 13.92 9.70
CA ALA A 30 -21.63 14.56 9.37
C ALA A 30 -21.50 15.78 8.44
N ARG A 31 -20.36 16.46 8.50
CA ARG A 31 -20.06 17.64 7.67
C ARG A 31 -19.63 17.31 6.24
N PHE A 32 -19.35 16.03 5.94
CA PHE A 32 -18.98 15.55 4.61
C PHE A 32 -20.06 14.58 4.07
N GLU A 33 -19.70 13.31 3.81
CA GLU A 33 -20.62 12.36 3.19
C GLU A 33 -21.61 11.71 4.17
N ASN A 34 -21.33 11.76 5.48
CA ASN A 34 -22.18 11.19 6.54
C ASN A 34 -22.57 9.73 6.32
N ARG A 35 -21.63 8.91 5.83
CA ARG A 35 -21.86 7.48 5.58
C ARG A 35 -21.78 6.70 6.88
N LYS A 36 -22.89 6.61 7.59
CA LYS A 36 -23.02 5.99 8.93
C LYS A 36 -22.62 4.50 8.98
N GLY A 37 -22.57 3.83 7.82
CA GLY A 37 -22.10 2.45 7.72
C GLY A 37 -20.57 2.30 7.78
N VAL A 38 -19.82 3.37 7.51
CA VAL A 38 -18.35 3.36 7.50
C VAL A 38 -17.82 3.58 8.91
N GLU A 39 -16.88 2.76 9.35
CA GLU A 39 -16.12 2.91 10.60
C GLU A 39 -14.98 3.93 10.38
N GLY A 40 -15.34 5.20 10.21
CA GLY A 40 -14.43 6.31 10.03
C GLY A 40 -14.48 7.26 11.23
N LEU A 41 -13.92 8.46 11.03
CA LEU A 41 -13.91 9.48 12.08
C LEU A 41 -15.30 10.11 12.24
N THR A 42 -15.65 10.44 13.48
CA THR A 42 -16.72 11.41 13.77
C THR A 42 -16.10 12.80 13.89
N ASP A 43 -16.93 13.86 13.87
CA ASP A 43 -16.41 15.22 14.00
C ASP A 43 -15.60 15.36 15.30
N PRO A 44 -14.28 15.68 15.20
CA PRO A 44 -13.39 15.69 16.38
C PRO A 44 -13.81 16.69 17.46
N GLU A 45 -14.52 17.75 17.09
CA GLU A 45 -15.05 18.75 18.03
C GLU A 45 -16.10 18.16 18.99
N THR A 46 -16.72 17.05 18.62
CA THR A 46 -17.79 16.40 19.38
C THR A 46 -17.37 15.05 20.00
N ASN A 47 -16.22 14.50 19.58
CA ASN A 47 -15.73 13.21 20.05
C ASN A 47 -14.32 13.33 20.63
N LEU A 48 -14.21 13.25 21.97
CA LEU A 48 -12.95 13.30 22.68
C LEU A 48 -12.22 11.96 22.75
N ASP A 49 -12.86 10.87 22.32
CA ASP A 49 -12.29 9.51 22.41
C ASP A 49 -11.05 9.33 21.51
N TYR A 50 -10.92 10.20 20.48
CA TYR A 50 -9.75 10.21 19.58
C TYR A 50 -8.57 11.05 20.10
N THR A 51 -8.70 11.63 21.31
CA THR A 51 -7.66 12.51 21.83
C THR A 51 -6.44 11.73 22.31
N ASN A 52 -5.29 12.03 21.72
CA ASN A 52 -4.02 11.56 22.22
C ASN A 52 -3.52 12.50 23.32
N PHE A 53 -3.42 12.02 24.57
CA PHE A 53 -2.96 12.82 25.71
C PHE A 53 -1.48 12.59 25.97
N LEU A 54 -0.73 13.69 26.10
CA LEU A 54 0.67 13.68 26.52
C LEU A 54 0.92 14.81 27.53
N ASP A 55 1.41 14.50 28.71
CA ASP A 55 1.70 15.43 29.81
C ASP A 55 0.53 16.39 30.10
N GLY A 56 -0.70 15.89 30.05
CA GLY A 56 -1.92 16.68 30.27
C GLY A 56 -2.40 17.53 29.12
N GLN A 57 -1.66 17.58 28.00
CA GLN A 57 -2.09 18.21 26.75
C GLN A 57 -2.79 17.20 25.86
N GLY A 58 -3.98 17.53 25.36
CA GLY A 58 -4.73 16.73 24.37
C GLY A 58 -4.43 17.16 22.94
N TYR A 59 -4.30 16.18 22.06
CA TYR A 59 -4.10 16.33 20.62
C TYR A 59 -5.19 15.55 19.89
N GLN A 60 -6.06 16.26 19.19
CA GLN A 60 -7.18 15.67 18.46
C GLN A 60 -6.92 15.58 16.97
N PRO A 61 -7.61 14.71 16.23
CA PRO A 61 -7.61 14.75 14.78
C PRO A 61 -8.02 16.14 14.24
N PHE A 62 -7.37 16.58 13.17
CA PHE A 62 -7.62 17.87 12.53
C PHE A 62 -7.51 17.76 11.00
N GLU A 63 -8.12 18.69 10.27
CA GLU A 63 -7.96 18.74 8.82
C GLU A 63 -6.51 19.09 8.45
N LEU A 64 -5.83 18.11 7.86
CA LEU A 64 -4.48 18.30 7.35
C LEU A 64 -4.56 18.84 5.93
N LYS A 65 -3.87 19.94 5.68
CA LYS A 65 -3.75 20.44 4.31
C LYS A 65 -2.84 19.53 3.51
N ASP A 66 -3.35 18.95 2.42
CA ASP A 66 -2.56 18.09 1.55
C ASP A 66 -1.29 18.76 1.06
N GLY A 67 -0.18 18.03 1.00
CA GLY A 67 1.14 18.52 0.64
C GLY A 67 1.77 19.49 1.65
N SER A 68 1.23 19.62 2.88
CA SER A 68 1.80 20.48 3.93
C SER A 68 2.88 19.80 4.76
N LEU A 69 3.07 18.49 4.61
CA LEU A 69 4.12 17.75 5.30
C LEU A 69 5.49 18.10 4.76
N LEU A 70 6.46 18.25 5.65
CA LEU A 70 7.85 18.55 5.30
C LEU A 70 8.71 17.30 5.28
N HIS A 71 8.30 16.28 6.04
CA HIS A 71 9.07 15.06 6.28
C HIS A 71 8.14 13.87 6.36
N ASP A 72 8.70 12.70 6.15
CA ASP A 72 8.06 11.45 6.47
C ASP A 72 7.74 11.33 7.97
N LEU A 73 6.70 10.58 8.31
CA LEU A 73 6.27 10.39 9.68
C LEU A 73 6.89 9.12 10.27
N PRO A 74 7.02 9.03 11.60
CA PRO A 74 7.60 7.85 12.24
C PRO A 74 6.69 6.63 12.12
N HIS A 75 7.17 5.55 11.51
CA HIS A 75 6.39 4.31 11.32
C HIS A 75 7.21 3.01 11.41
N ASN A 76 8.47 3.07 11.91
CA ASN A 76 9.20 1.84 12.21
C ASN A 76 8.57 1.08 13.38
N ARG A 77 8.85 -0.21 13.52
CA ARG A 77 8.26 -1.12 14.51
C ARG A 77 8.15 -0.51 15.92
N GLY A 78 9.24 0.04 16.46
CA GLY A 78 9.25 0.56 17.83
C GLY A 78 8.36 1.80 18.02
N LEU A 79 8.28 2.65 16.99
CA LEU A 79 7.43 3.84 17.01
C LEU A 79 5.96 3.46 16.76
N VAL A 80 5.68 2.47 15.91
CA VAL A 80 4.30 1.94 15.74
C VAL A 80 3.79 1.29 17.02
N GLU A 81 4.63 0.54 17.75
CA GLU A 81 4.26 0.01 19.07
C GLU A 81 3.92 1.15 20.06
N THR A 82 4.63 2.28 20.00
CA THR A 82 4.29 3.49 20.79
C THR A 82 2.97 4.11 20.32
N GLN A 83 2.75 4.24 19.03
CA GLN A 83 1.52 4.81 18.44
C GLN A 83 0.28 4.05 18.87
N MET A 84 0.31 2.74 18.74
CA MET A 84 -0.80 1.87 19.10
C MET A 84 -1.07 1.86 20.61
N ALA A 85 -0.06 2.08 21.44
CA ALA A 85 -0.10 2.09 22.90
C ALA A 85 -0.92 0.94 23.50
N LYS A 86 -0.62 0.53 24.72
CA LYS A 86 -1.39 -0.50 25.42
C LYS A 86 -1.72 -0.07 26.84
N LEU A 87 -2.96 -0.30 27.26
CA LEU A 87 -3.40 -0.20 28.65
C LEU A 87 -4.12 -1.52 29.00
N ASP A 88 -3.65 -2.20 30.03
CA ASP A 88 -4.23 -3.50 30.47
C ASP A 88 -4.42 -4.50 29.30
N SER A 89 -3.40 -4.65 28.47
CA SER A 89 -3.37 -5.53 27.28
C SER A 89 -4.30 -5.12 26.13
N ARG A 90 -4.97 -3.96 26.20
CA ARG A 90 -5.80 -3.41 25.13
C ARG A 90 -5.05 -2.31 24.38
N TYR A 91 -5.09 -2.33 23.08
CA TYR A 91 -4.59 -1.24 22.26
C TYR A 91 -5.51 -0.03 22.40
N THR A 92 -4.92 1.14 22.63
CA THR A 92 -5.65 2.39 22.90
C THR A 92 -5.54 3.40 21.79
N MET A 93 -4.65 3.19 20.82
CA MET A 93 -4.37 4.08 19.70
C MET A 93 -4.05 5.52 20.13
N SER A 94 -3.48 5.70 21.31
CA SER A 94 -3.33 7.02 21.97
C SER A 94 -1.90 7.58 21.95
N GLY A 95 -0.97 6.91 21.27
CA GLY A 95 0.46 7.27 21.33
C GLY A 95 1.02 7.94 20.06
N PHE A 96 0.20 8.31 19.08
CA PHE A 96 0.68 8.89 17.81
C PHE A 96 1.39 10.24 18.01
N ALA A 97 0.84 11.13 18.81
CA ALA A 97 1.48 12.39 19.15
C ALA A 97 2.80 12.17 19.93
N ASP A 98 2.83 11.22 20.88
CA ASP A 98 4.04 10.89 21.65
C ASP A 98 5.15 10.32 20.75
N ALA A 99 4.83 9.37 19.87
CA ALA A 99 5.78 8.79 18.93
C ALA A 99 6.39 9.87 18.01
N TYR A 100 5.56 10.78 17.50
CA TYR A 100 6.02 11.88 16.67
C TYR A 100 6.97 12.83 17.42
N PHE A 101 6.62 13.23 18.65
CA PHE A 101 7.46 14.12 19.43
C PHE A 101 8.77 13.48 19.88
N ARG A 102 8.77 12.18 20.17
CA ARG A 102 10.01 11.43 20.45
C ARG A 102 10.92 11.37 19.23
N HIS A 103 10.33 11.19 18.04
CA HIS A 103 11.08 11.13 16.80
C HIS A 103 11.66 12.47 16.40
N THR A 104 10.87 13.55 16.46
CA THR A 104 11.27 14.87 15.99
C THR A 104 12.00 15.71 17.03
N GLY A 105 11.88 15.35 18.30
CA GLY A 105 12.39 16.16 19.41
C GLY A 105 11.64 17.49 19.62
N SER A 106 10.55 17.73 18.90
CA SER A 106 9.82 19.01 18.90
C SER A 106 8.34 18.83 19.09
N ARG A 107 7.72 19.61 19.97
CA ARG A 107 6.27 19.64 20.19
C ARG A 107 5.62 20.73 19.35
N VAL A 108 4.53 20.37 18.67
CA VAL A 108 3.70 21.28 17.88
C VAL A 108 2.24 21.15 18.31
N ALA A 109 1.45 22.21 18.12
CA ALA A 109 0.05 22.22 18.53
C ALA A 109 -0.80 21.20 17.76
N ASN A 110 -0.53 21.04 16.48
CA ASN A 110 -1.21 20.12 15.58
C ASN A 110 -0.17 19.13 15.02
N PRO A 111 0.13 18.02 15.71
CA PRO A 111 1.09 17.05 15.22
C PRO A 111 0.57 16.34 13.97
N PRO A 112 1.32 16.34 12.87
CA PRO A 112 0.87 15.80 11.57
C PRO A 112 0.29 14.38 11.60
N PRO A 113 0.76 13.44 12.44
CA PRO A 113 0.11 12.14 12.59
C PRO A 113 -1.40 12.19 12.86
N MET A 114 -1.88 13.22 13.57
CA MET A 114 -3.30 13.38 13.89
C MET A 114 -4.11 14.02 12.75
N GLY A 115 -3.48 14.26 11.59
CA GLY A 115 -4.11 14.89 10.45
C GLY A 115 -4.94 13.93 9.61
N PHE A 116 -6.14 14.36 9.18
CA PHE A 116 -6.96 13.67 8.19
C PHE A 116 -7.20 14.57 6.97
N LEU A 117 -7.41 13.93 5.82
CA LEU A 117 -7.68 14.59 4.55
C LEU A 117 -9.18 14.74 4.32
N THR A 118 -9.56 15.66 3.43
CA THR A 118 -10.96 15.91 3.07
C THR A 118 -11.32 15.26 1.73
N PRO A 119 -12.63 15.15 1.36
CA PRO A 119 -13.00 14.65 0.03
C PRO A 119 -12.40 15.44 -1.14
N ALA A 120 -12.01 16.71 -0.90
CA ALA A 120 -11.35 17.52 -1.91
C ALA A 120 -9.89 17.10 -2.15
N ASP A 121 -9.24 16.53 -1.14
CA ASP A 121 -7.86 16.05 -1.22
C ASP A 121 -7.80 14.61 -1.79
N THR A 122 -8.89 13.82 -1.63
CA THR A 122 -8.96 12.40 -2.01
C THR A 122 -10.14 12.10 -2.95
N PRO A 123 -10.34 12.86 -4.04
CA PRO A 123 -11.56 12.78 -4.85
C PRO A 123 -11.73 11.44 -5.58
N MET A 124 -10.64 10.79 -6.00
CA MET A 124 -10.73 9.48 -6.66
C MET A 124 -10.97 8.35 -5.66
N SER A 125 -10.31 8.38 -4.51
CA SER A 125 -10.54 7.44 -3.42
C SER A 125 -11.98 7.55 -2.91
N SER A 126 -12.49 8.77 -2.70
CA SER A 126 -13.89 9.03 -2.34
C SER A 126 -14.87 8.53 -3.43
N PHE A 127 -14.55 8.75 -4.70
CA PHE A 127 -15.33 8.25 -5.82
C PHE A 127 -15.41 6.71 -5.82
N LEU A 128 -14.28 6.03 -5.67
CA LEU A 128 -14.26 4.56 -5.63
C LEU A 128 -15.06 4.04 -4.44
N ALA A 129 -14.90 4.64 -3.27
CA ALA A 129 -15.69 4.30 -2.09
C ALA A 129 -17.20 4.52 -2.31
N ALA A 130 -17.60 5.58 -3.01
CA ALA A 130 -19.00 5.88 -3.30
C ALA A 130 -19.61 4.98 -4.38
N GLN A 131 -18.83 4.57 -5.38
CA GLN A 131 -19.31 3.81 -6.52
C GLN A 131 -19.13 2.30 -6.40
N TYR A 132 -18.29 1.84 -5.47
CA TYR A 132 -17.93 0.44 -5.28
C TYR A 132 -17.83 0.12 -3.78
N ALA A 133 -16.93 -0.78 -3.39
CA ALA A 133 -16.74 -1.17 -1.99
C ALA A 133 -15.57 -0.44 -1.32
N VAL A 134 -15.81 0.04 -0.11
CA VAL A 134 -14.77 0.39 0.87
C VAL A 134 -14.67 -0.73 1.91
N CYS A 135 -13.44 -1.18 2.20
CA CYS A 135 -13.16 -2.18 3.24
C CYS A 135 -12.66 -1.44 4.49
N ASP A 136 -13.55 -1.15 5.42
CA ASP A 136 -13.22 -0.34 6.60
C ASP A 136 -12.67 -1.15 7.79
N GLN A 137 -12.40 -2.43 7.57
CA GLN A 137 -11.71 -3.33 8.49
C GLN A 137 -10.47 -3.98 7.83
N TRP A 138 -9.75 -3.20 7.00
CA TRP A 138 -8.52 -3.66 6.36
C TRP A 138 -7.31 -3.14 7.12
N PHE A 139 -6.48 -4.06 7.64
CA PHE A 139 -5.32 -3.76 8.47
C PHE A 139 -4.01 -3.98 7.70
N ALA A 140 -2.98 -3.19 7.99
CA ALA A 140 -1.62 -3.59 7.64
C ALA A 140 -1.30 -4.93 8.32
N PRO A 141 -0.68 -5.91 7.66
CA PRO A 141 -0.43 -7.22 8.26
C PRO A 141 0.41 -7.17 9.53
N LEU A 142 1.34 -6.22 9.60
CA LEU A 142 2.31 -6.09 10.69
C LEU A 142 2.38 -4.64 11.18
N PRO A 143 2.60 -4.42 12.50
CA PRO A 143 2.78 -3.09 13.07
C PRO A 143 4.21 -2.56 12.84
N THR A 144 4.51 -2.25 11.60
CA THR A 144 5.82 -1.76 11.16
C THR A 144 5.70 -1.09 9.79
N ASP A 145 6.82 -0.78 9.17
CA ASP A 145 6.97 -0.04 7.94
C ASP A 145 6.78 -0.87 6.63
N THR A 146 7.11 -0.28 5.50
CA THR A 146 6.81 -0.72 4.13
C THR A 146 7.29 -2.14 3.80
N GLN A 147 8.61 -2.43 3.94
CA GLN A 147 9.18 -3.66 3.40
C GLN A 147 8.61 -4.94 4.03
N PRO A 148 8.46 -5.05 5.37
CA PRO A 148 7.81 -6.21 5.98
C PRO A 148 6.35 -6.38 5.56
N ASN A 149 5.57 -5.30 5.46
CA ASN A 149 4.17 -5.35 5.06
C ASN A 149 4.00 -5.78 3.61
N ARG A 150 4.83 -5.29 2.69
CA ARG A 150 4.86 -5.76 1.30
C ARG A 150 5.35 -7.20 1.17
N SER A 151 6.28 -7.64 2.04
CA SER A 151 6.69 -9.05 2.10
C SER A 151 5.51 -9.96 2.46
N MET A 152 4.68 -9.57 3.42
CA MET A 152 3.44 -10.28 3.76
C MET A 152 2.47 -10.33 2.59
N THR A 153 2.35 -9.24 1.82
CA THR A 153 1.48 -9.16 0.63
C THR A 153 1.86 -10.17 -0.44
N TYR A 154 3.16 -10.38 -0.66
CA TYR A 154 3.65 -11.16 -1.80
C TYR A 154 4.09 -12.57 -1.44
N SER A 155 4.19 -12.91 -0.15
CA SER A 155 4.61 -14.24 0.27
C SER A 155 3.86 -14.81 1.48
N GLY A 156 3.12 -13.98 2.23
CA GLY A 156 2.52 -14.35 3.52
C GLY A 156 3.54 -14.38 4.67
N TYR A 157 4.81 -14.10 4.41
CA TYR A 157 5.88 -14.06 5.42
C TYR A 157 6.68 -12.77 5.33
N ALA A 158 7.24 -12.32 6.46
CA ALA A 158 8.22 -11.26 6.52
C ALA A 158 9.52 -11.80 7.15
N SER A 159 10.64 -11.69 6.44
CA SER A 159 11.96 -12.09 6.92
C SER A 159 12.70 -10.97 7.66
N ILE A 160 12.15 -9.78 7.68
CA ILE A 160 12.66 -8.58 8.36
C ILE A 160 11.53 -7.94 9.16
N ASP A 161 11.87 -7.17 10.16
CA ASP A 161 10.91 -6.50 11.05
C ASP A 161 10.84 -4.97 10.87
N ASN A 162 11.74 -4.43 10.07
CA ASN A 162 11.76 -3.03 9.63
C ASN A 162 12.39 -2.96 8.25
N THR A 163 12.14 -1.87 7.54
CA THR A 163 12.83 -1.49 6.30
C THR A 163 14.34 -1.43 6.51
N LYS A 164 15.11 -1.98 5.58
CA LYS A 164 16.56 -2.05 5.63
C LYS A 164 17.16 -1.71 4.26
N PRO A 165 18.33 -1.04 4.22
CA PRO A 165 19.02 -0.69 2.98
C PRO A 165 19.80 -1.90 2.41
N ARG A 166 19.14 -3.03 2.25
CA ARG A 166 19.69 -4.29 1.72
C ARG A 166 18.58 -5.11 1.08
N PRO A 167 18.90 -6.11 0.23
CA PRO A 167 17.90 -6.98 -0.35
C PRO A 167 17.00 -7.64 0.71
N ILE A 168 15.71 -7.70 0.44
CA ILE A 168 14.68 -8.29 1.31
C ILE A 168 14.74 -9.81 1.12
N PRO A 169 15.07 -10.61 2.16
CA PRO A 169 15.13 -12.05 2.01
C PRO A 169 13.74 -12.65 1.77
N ILE A 170 13.64 -13.57 0.80
CA ILE A 170 12.44 -14.31 0.48
C ILE A 170 12.48 -15.68 1.18
N VAL A 171 11.33 -16.10 1.74
CA VAL A 171 11.14 -17.46 2.20
C VAL A 171 11.01 -18.38 0.97
N PRO A 172 11.88 -19.36 0.78
CA PRO A 172 11.87 -20.21 -0.41
C PRO A 172 10.50 -20.86 -0.67
N GLY A 173 10.05 -20.80 -1.92
CA GLY A 173 8.78 -21.41 -2.36
C GLY A 173 7.51 -20.67 -1.92
N SER A 174 7.63 -19.54 -1.20
CA SER A 174 6.46 -18.77 -0.74
C SER A 174 6.07 -17.60 -1.65
N PHE A 175 6.98 -17.16 -2.52
CA PHE A 175 6.77 -15.92 -3.26
C PHE A 175 5.75 -16.07 -4.38
N ILE A 176 4.94 -15.03 -4.57
CA ILE A 176 3.75 -15.05 -5.43
C ILE A 176 4.07 -15.42 -6.89
N PHE A 177 5.20 -15.01 -7.45
CA PHE A 177 5.53 -15.31 -8.85
C PHE A 177 5.84 -16.80 -9.05
N GLU A 178 6.54 -17.43 -8.12
CA GLU A 178 6.79 -18.87 -8.14
C GLU A 178 5.47 -19.64 -7.99
N TRP A 179 4.60 -19.16 -7.07
CA TRP A 179 3.32 -19.78 -6.81
C TRP A 179 2.38 -19.74 -8.02
N LEU A 180 2.32 -18.59 -8.73
CA LEU A 180 1.52 -18.41 -9.94
C LEU A 180 2.08 -19.24 -11.09
N ASN A 181 3.41 -19.21 -11.30
CA ASN A 181 4.10 -19.97 -12.35
C ASN A 181 3.86 -21.49 -12.19
N ALA A 182 3.95 -22.00 -10.95
CA ALA A 182 3.71 -23.43 -10.65
C ALA A 182 2.28 -23.90 -11.01
N ARG A 183 1.34 -22.96 -11.15
CA ARG A 183 -0.06 -23.21 -11.53
C ARG A 183 -0.42 -22.82 -12.95
N GLY A 184 0.58 -22.39 -13.73
CA GLY A 184 0.37 -21.94 -15.11
C GLY A 184 -0.49 -20.69 -15.21
N VAL A 185 -0.56 -19.89 -14.15
CA VAL A 185 -1.33 -18.63 -14.11
C VAL A 185 -0.50 -17.54 -14.76
N ASN A 186 -1.05 -16.92 -15.81
CA ASN A 186 -0.41 -15.78 -16.47
C ASN A 186 -0.54 -14.53 -15.59
N TRP A 187 0.58 -13.84 -15.36
CA TRP A 187 0.66 -12.64 -14.55
C TRP A 187 1.58 -11.59 -15.16
N ARG A 188 1.39 -10.34 -14.77
CA ARG A 188 2.21 -9.22 -15.23
C ARG A 188 2.33 -8.14 -14.15
N VAL A 189 3.47 -7.45 -14.13
CA VAL A 189 3.71 -6.24 -13.35
C VAL A 189 3.84 -5.07 -14.31
N TYR A 190 3.07 -4.01 -14.08
CA TYR A 190 3.26 -2.72 -14.72
C TYR A 190 3.80 -1.73 -13.70
N HIS A 191 4.95 -1.11 -14.01
CA HIS A 191 5.63 -0.19 -13.10
C HIS A 191 5.85 1.18 -13.74
N CYS A 192 5.68 2.26 -12.97
CA CYS A 192 5.97 3.61 -13.44
C CYS A 192 7.47 3.89 -13.41
N GLY A 193 8.14 3.58 -12.32
CA GLY A 193 9.57 3.72 -12.13
C GLY A 193 10.28 2.42 -11.81
N LEU A 194 11.29 2.47 -10.95
CA LEU A 194 11.97 1.27 -10.47
C LEU A 194 10.99 0.44 -9.64
N SER A 195 10.80 -0.81 -10.05
CA SER A 195 9.88 -1.72 -9.39
C SER A 195 10.33 -2.03 -7.96
N PHE A 196 9.38 -2.01 -6.99
CA PHE A 196 9.63 -2.44 -5.61
C PHE A 196 10.11 -3.90 -5.53
N PHE A 197 9.69 -4.73 -6.48
CA PHE A 197 10.15 -6.12 -6.56
C PHE A 197 11.66 -6.25 -6.77
N ALA A 198 12.34 -5.19 -7.24
CA ALA A 198 13.80 -5.18 -7.33
C ALA A 198 14.50 -5.18 -5.97
N LEU A 199 13.79 -4.81 -4.89
CA LEU A 199 14.31 -4.83 -3.53
C LEU A 199 14.39 -6.25 -2.94
N PHE A 200 13.67 -7.23 -3.52
CA PHE A 200 13.68 -8.60 -3.03
C PHE A 200 14.89 -9.37 -3.57
N ASP A 201 15.52 -10.13 -2.68
CA ASP A 201 16.65 -11.00 -3.04
C ASP A 201 16.23 -12.06 -4.07
N GLY A 202 17.08 -12.25 -5.08
CA GLY A 202 16.87 -13.28 -6.11
C GLY A 202 15.83 -12.97 -7.18
N LEU A 203 15.15 -11.79 -7.18
CA LEU A 203 14.14 -11.46 -8.19
C LEU A 203 14.66 -10.73 -9.43
N HIS A 204 15.96 -10.51 -9.58
CA HIS A 204 16.54 -9.79 -10.71
C HIS A 204 16.09 -10.33 -12.07
N GLU A 205 16.10 -11.66 -12.27
CA GLU A 205 15.66 -12.30 -13.52
C GLU A 205 14.17 -12.08 -13.82
N HIS A 206 13.32 -12.01 -12.78
CA HIS A 206 11.90 -11.66 -12.95
C HIS A 206 11.76 -10.20 -13.35
N VAL A 207 12.38 -9.28 -12.59
CA VAL A 207 12.30 -7.83 -12.80
C VAL A 207 12.83 -7.43 -14.17
N LEU A 208 13.88 -8.07 -14.64
CA LEU A 208 14.42 -7.85 -16.01
C LEU A 208 13.71 -8.68 -17.08
N GLY A 209 12.76 -9.54 -16.70
CA GLY A 209 12.02 -10.43 -17.58
C GLY A 209 10.82 -9.77 -18.28
N PRO A 210 10.15 -10.51 -19.19
CA PRO A 210 9.07 -9.98 -20.02
C PRO A 210 7.78 -9.69 -19.25
N ASN A 211 7.59 -10.28 -18.07
CA ASN A 211 6.39 -10.05 -17.25
C ASN A 211 6.40 -8.69 -16.56
N PHE A 212 7.57 -8.05 -16.42
CA PHE A 212 7.68 -6.69 -15.94
C PHE A 212 7.69 -5.72 -17.10
N ARG A 213 6.74 -4.80 -17.15
CA ARG A 213 6.57 -3.83 -18.22
C ARG A 213 6.37 -2.43 -17.67
N SER A 214 6.92 -1.42 -18.34
CA SER A 214 6.59 -0.04 -18.02
C SER A 214 5.07 0.18 -18.14
N PHE A 215 4.48 0.91 -17.18
CA PHE A 215 3.07 1.29 -17.18
C PHE A 215 2.65 1.99 -18.48
N ARG A 216 3.58 2.64 -19.17
CA ARG A 216 3.35 3.26 -20.51
C ARG A 216 2.84 2.27 -21.55
N HIS A 217 3.12 0.98 -21.39
CA HIS A 217 2.64 -0.08 -22.31
C HIS A 217 1.23 -0.56 -21.96
N PHE A 218 0.78 -0.36 -20.72
CA PHE A 218 -0.49 -0.92 -20.26
C PHE A 218 -1.69 -0.51 -21.14
N PRO A 219 -1.85 0.77 -21.60
CA PRO A 219 -2.95 1.14 -22.48
C PRO A 219 -2.99 0.36 -23.77
N ALA A 220 -1.83 0.18 -24.42
CA ALA A 220 -1.72 -0.56 -25.67
C ALA A 220 -1.97 -2.06 -25.47
N ASP A 221 -1.44 -2.65 -24.41
CA ASP A 221 -1.66 -4.05 -24.07
C ASP A 221 -3.14 -4.31 -23.75
N TRP A 222 -3.77 -3.44 -22.93
CA TRP A 222 -5.18 -3.55 -22.57
C TRP A 222 -6.10 -3.45 -23.79
N GLU A 223 -5.74 -2.65 -24.77
CA GLU A 223 -6.51 -2.46 -26.00
C GLU A 223 -6.33 -3.64 -27.00
N ALA A 224 -5.09 -4.12 -27.16
CA ALA A 224 -4.73 -5.10 -28.19
C ALA A 224 -5.01 -6.55 -27.77
N GLU A 225 -4.79 -6.90 -26.51
CA GLU A 225 -4.91 -8.29 -26.03
C GLU A 225 -6.39 -8.68 -25.85
N SER A 226 -6.78 -9.83 -26.34
CA SER A 226 -8.10 -10.41 -26.05
C SER A 226 -8.24 -10.80 -24.57
N ALA A 227 -9.46 -11.01 -24.08
CA ALA A 227 -9.68 -11.45 -22.71
C ALA A 227 -8.97 -12.79 -22.34
N ALA A 228 -8.67 -13.61 -23.35
CA ALA A 228 -7.94 -14.87 -23.15
C ALA A 228 -6.42 -14.69 -23.09
N GLU A 229 -5.91 -13.60 -23.64
CA GLU A 229 -4.48 -13.25 -23.65
C GLU A 229 -4.10 -12.37 -22.47
N MET A 230 -5.07 -11.63 -21.92
CA MET A 230 -4.85 -10.80 -20.73
C MET A 230 -4.33 -11.62 -19.54
N PRO A 231 -3.36 -11.08 -18.78
CA PRO A 231 -2.95 -11.74 -17.55
C PRO A 231 -4.11 -11.89 -16.56
N ALA A 232 -4.17 -13.06 -15.93
CA ALA A 232 -5.15 -13.32 -14.88
C ALA A 232 -4.87 -12.53 -13.60
N VAL A 233 -3.59 -12.15 -13.37
CA VAL A 233 -3.16 -11.31 -12.25
C VAL A 233 -2.26 -10.19 -12.76
N ILE A 234 -2.62 -8.96 -12.44
CA ILE A 234 -1.85 -7.75 -12.79
C ILE A 234 -1.52 -7.00 -11.51
N PHE A 235 -0.23 -6.75 -11.28
CA PHE A 235 0.24 -5.81 -10.27
C PHE A 235 0.59 -4.49 -10.95
N ILE A 236 0.13 -3.38 -10.37
CA ILE A 236 0.46 -2.05 -10.87
C ILE A 236 1.18 -1.28 -9.77
N GLU A 237 2.39 -0.84 -10.08
CA GLU A 237 3.26 -0.12 -9.16
C GLU A 237 3.36 1.37 -9.56
N PRO A 238 3.29 2.28 -8.58
CA PRO A 238 3.47 3.71 -8.78
C PRO A 238 4.93 4.08 -9.11
N GLU A 239 5.18 5.34 -9.36
CA GLU A 239 6.50 5.96 -9.23
C GLU A 239 6.75 6.24 -7.76
N TYR A 240 7.67 5.52 -7.17
CA TYR A 240 8.01 5.65 -5.76
C TYR A 240 8.80 6.91 -5.47
N SER A 241 8.38 7.69 -4.46
CA SER A 241 9.07 8.90 -4.02
C SER A 241 10.46 8.62 -3.45
N ASP A 242 10.66 7.41 -2.92
CA ASP A 242 11.96 6.94 -2.43
C ASP A 242 12.91 6.45 -3.53
N SER A 243 12.48 6.39 -4.78
CA SER A 243 13.35 6.02 -5.90
C SER A 243 14.46 7.07 -6.09
N PRO A 244 15.73 6.65 -6.28
CA PRO A 244 16.83 7.57 -6.47
C PRO A 244 16.77 8.34 -7.80
N ILE A 245 15.96 7.85 -8.74
CA ILE A 245 15.77 8.43 -10.07
C ILE A 245 14.31 8.28 -10.47
N HIS A 246 13.66 9.39 -10.79
CA HIS A 246 12.29 9.39 -11.28
C HIS A 246 12.26 9.19 -12.80
N PHE A 247 11.58 8.15 -13.25
CA PHE A 247 11.54 7.66 -14.64
C PHE A 247 10.63 8.51 -15.57
N GLY A 248 10.63 9.83 -15.37
CA GLY A 248 9.80 10.78 -16.11
C GLY A 248 8.34 10.77 -15.68
N TRP A 249 8.08 10.32 -14.46
CA TRP A 249 6.85 10.45 -13.71
C TRP A 249 7.07 11.35 -12.50
N THR A 250 6.03 12.06 -12.08
CA THR A 250 6.00 12.63 -10.73
C THR A 250 5.70 11.49 -9.77
N PRO A 251 6.36 11.39 -8.61
CA PRO A 251 5.99 10.42 -7.58
C PRO A 251 4.49 10.41 -7.34
N ASN A 252 3.88 9.24 -7.40
CA ASN A 252 2.44 9.06 -7.33
C ASN A 252 2.03 7.87 -6.45
N ASP A 253 2.90 7.55 -5.50
CA ASP A 253 2.76 6.49 -4.51
C ASP A 253 1.95 6.89 -3.26
N ASN A 254 1.64 8.17 -3.06
CA ASN A 254 1.02 8.77 -1.88
C ASN A 254 1.92 8.85 -0.64
N HIS A 255 3.17 8.38 -0.73
CA HIS A 255 4.11 8.42 0.41
C HIS A 255 4.37 9.86 0.88
N PRO A 256 4.19 10.17 2.20
CA PRO A 256 4.55 11.48 2.73
C PRO A 256 6.06 11.79 2.54
N PRO A 257 6.43 13.03 2.24
CA PRO A 257 5.63 14.25 2.22
C PRO A 257 4.93 14.54 0.89
N THR A 258 4.89 13.59 -0.06
CA THR A 258 4.22 13.78 -1.36
C THR A 258 2.72 14.04 -1.16
N ALA A 259 2.19 14.99 -1.94
CA ALA A 259 0.76 15.27 -1.95
C ALA A 259 -0.05 14.12 -2.57
N MET A 260 -1.32 13.98 -2.19
CA MET A 260 -2.22 12.94 -2.68
C MET A 260 -2.57 13.06 -4.17
N GLY A 261 -2.63 14.29 -4.69
CA GLY A 261 -3.12 14.55 -6.04
C GLY A 261 -2.49 13.69 -7.15
N PRO A 262 -1.16 13.48 -7.21
CA PRO A 262 -0.54 12.57 -8.18
C PRO A 262 -1.04 11.14 -8.07
N GLY A 263 -1.15 10.57 -6.87
CA GLY A 263 -1.65 9.21 -6.64
C GLY A 263 -3.13 9.07 -6.96
N GLU A 264 -3.94 10.07 -6.63
CA GLU A 264 -5.36 10.15 -7.00
C GLU A 264 -5.53 10.18 -8.54
N ASN A 265 -4.72 10.94 -9.26
CA ASN A 265 -4.68 10.92 -10.73
C ASN A 265 -4.24 9.55 -11.27
N PHE A 266 -3.26 8.92 -10.65
CA PHE A 266 -2.81 7.59 -11.05
C PHE A 266 -3.92 6.54 -10.92
N LEU A 267 -4.61 6.49 -9.79
CA LEU A 267 -5.78 5.62 -9.59
C LEU A 267 -6.89 5.90 -10.61
N ARG A 268 -7.15 7.19 -10.88
CA ARG A 268 -8.14 7.60 -11.88
C ARG A 268 -7.77 7.10 -13.28
N ASP A 269 -6.51 7.22 -13.67
CA ASP A 269 -6.05 6.83 -14.99
C ASP A 269 -6.09 5.30 -15.16
N ILE A 270 -5.76 4.55 -14.10
CA ILE A 270 -5.97 3.09 -14.06
C ILE A 270 -7.45 2.75 -14.25
N TYR A 271 -8.34 3.37 -13.47
CA TYR A 271 -9.77 3.13 -13.56
C TYR A 271 -10.32 3.45 -14.96
N LYS A 272 -9.96 4.62 -15.53
CA LYS A 272 -10.37 5.01 -16.90
C LYS A 272 -9.90 4.00 -17.93
N LEU A 273 -8.68 3.49 -17.77
CA LEU A 273 -8.13 2.49 -18.68
C LEU A 273 -8.89 1.17 -18.59
N LEU A 274 -9.09 0.64 -17.38
CA LEU A 274 -9.81 -0.62 -17.17
C LEU A 274 -11.26 -0.56 -17.65
N THR A 275 -11.91 0.59 -17.47
CA THR A 275 -13.32 0.79 -17.84
C THR A 275 -13.54 1.18 -19.31
N LYS A 276 -12.48 1.44 -20.08
CA LYS A 276 -12.57 1.78 -21.50
C LYS A 276 -13.23 0.67 -22.33
N ASP A 277 -12.99 -0.60 -21.97
CA ASP A 277 -13.61 -1.78 -22.55
C ASP A 277 -14.60 -2.39 -21.53
N ALA A 278 -15.90 -2.19 -21.75
CA ALA A 278 -16.94 -2.64 -20.84
C ALA A 278 -16.99 -4.17 -20.69
N GLU A 279 -16.63 -4.94 -21.73
CA GLU A 279 -16.66 -6.40 -21.68
C GLU A 279 -15.48 -6.97 -20.88
N LYS A 280 -14.30 -6.34 -20.98
CA LYS A 280 -13.17 -6.67 -20.11
C LYS A 280 -13.43 -6.24 -18.68
N TRP A 281 -14.01 -5.04 -18.48
CA TRP A 281 -14.35 -4.54 -17.16
C TRP A 281 -15.31 -5.45 -16.42
N LYS A 282 -16.31 -6.04 -17.08
CA LYS A 282 -17.23 -7.03 -16.47
C LYS A 282 -16.53 -8.27 -15.88
N ARG A 283 -15.30 -8.52 -16.28
CA ARG A 283 -14.48 -9.65 -15.87
C ARG A 283 -13.29 -9.26 -15.03
N THR A 284 -13.25 -8.01 -14.58
CA THR A 284 -12.13 -7.43 -13.83
C THR A 284 -12.52 -7.15 -12.40
N LEU A 285 -11.62 -7.45 -11.49
CA LEU A 285 -11.63 -7.01 -10.10
C LEU A 285 -10.43 -6.11 -9.88
N LEU A 286 -10.65 -4.84 -9.54
CA LEU A 286 -9.63 -3.88 -9.16
C LEU A 286 -9.59 -3.79 -7.64
N LEU A 287 -8.41 -3.99 -7.05
CA LEU A 287 -8.10 -3.72 -5.65
C LEU A 287 -7.06 -2.60 -5.58
N ALA A 288 -7.40 -1.51 -4.90
CA ALA A 288 -6.47 -0.44 -4.55
C ALA A 288 -6.32 -0.41 -3.02
N VAL A 289 -5.09 -0.56 -2.54
CA VAL A 289 -4.78 -0.68 -1.10
C VAL A 289 -3.47 0.07 -0.79
N HIS A 290 -3.34 0.57 0.45
CA HIS A 290 -2.07 1.08 0.95
C HIS A 290 -1.34 -0.02 1.74
N ASP A 291 -0.02 0.01 1.74
CA ASP A 291 0.82 -1.03 2.34
C ASP A 291 0.87 -0.96 3.87
N GLU A 292 0.95 0.25 4.43
CA GLU A 292 0.90 0.49 5.88
C GLU A 292 0.42 1.93 6.15
N HIS A 293 0.30 2.31 7.44
CA HIS A 293 -0.39 3.53 7.87
C HIS A 293 0.44 4.81 7.78
N GLY A 294 1.75 4.75 7.45
CA GLY A 294 2.62 5.91 7.29
C GLY A 294 2.78 6.76 8.55
N GLY A 295 2.62 6.20 9.73
CA GLY A 295 2.65 6.96 10.97
C GLY A 295 1.42 7.82 11.25
N PHE A 296 0.40 7.81 10.40
CA PHE A 296 -0.87 8.51 10.60
C PHE A 296 -1.77 7.76 11.58
N PHE A 297 -2.53 8.54 12.34
CA PHE A 297 -3.51 8.06 13.30
C PHE A 297 -4.60 7.22 12.63
N ASP A 298 -4.97 6.16 13.31
CA ASP A 298 -6.19 5.40 13.09
C ASP A 298 -6.81 5.08 14.44
N HIS A 299 -8.13 5.27 14.56
CA HIS A 299 -8.80 5.10 15.85
C HIS A 299 -9.14 3.64 16.17
N VAL A 300 -9.16 2.76 15.17
CA VAL A 300 -9.55 1.35 15.37
C VAL A 300 -8.35 0.54 15.86
N PRO A 301 -8.49 -0.16 16.99
CA PRO A 301 -7.42 -1.01 17.51
C PRO A 301 -7.05 -2.15 16.55
N PRO A 302 -5.76 -2.51 16.48
CA PRO A 302 -5.31 -3.64 15.67
C PRO A 302 -5.78 -4.97 16.26
N LEU A 303 -5.72 -6.02 15.45
CA LEU A 303 -6.09 -7.38 15.85
C LEU A 303 -4.92 -8.06 16.56
N ALA A 304 -5.20 -8.77 17.64
CA ALA A 304 -4.20 -9.57 18.35
C ALA A 304 -3.89 -10.87 17.58
N ILE A 305 -3.16 -10.76 16.50
CA ILE A 305 -2.74 -11.87 15.64
C ILE A 305 -1.21 -11.89 15.58
N SER A 306 -0.60 -12.82 16.31
CA SER A 306 0.86 -13.00 16.28
C SER A 306 1.33 -13.45 14.89
N SER A 307 2.49 -12.98 14.42
CA SER A 307 3.12 -13.48 13.20
C SER A 307 4.01 -14.69 13.48
N THR A 308 4.17 -15.54 12.47
CA THR A 308 5.22 -16.58 12.49
C THR A 308 6.54 -15.96 12.07
N ILE A 309 7.63 -16.22 12.82
CA ILE A 309 8.99 -15.90 12.41
C ILE A 309 9.44 -17.00 11.43
N PRO A 310 9.64 -16.70 10.14
CA PRO A 310 10.06 -17.72 9.19
C PRO A 310 11.53 -18.12 9.40
N SER A 311 11.90 -19.31 8.93
CA SER A 311 13.30 -19.75 8.93
C SER A 311 14.15 -18.78 8.12
N GLY A 312 15.29 -18.36 8.66
CA GLY A 312 16.18 -17.40 8.03
C GLY A 312 15.79 -15.93 8.25
N ALA A 313 14.77 -15.66 9.05
CA ALA A 313 14.41 -14.29 9.42
C ALA A 313 15.56 -13.59 10.17
N LEU A 314 15.64 -12.28 9.97
CA LEU A 314 16.69 -11.42 10.51
C LEU A 314 16.25 -10.70 11.79
N TYR A 315 15.18 -11.17 12.40
CA TYR A 315 14.68 -10.72 13.69
C TYR A 315 14.28 -11.91 14.58
N GLN A 316 14.10 -11.68 15.88
CA GLN A 316 13.92 -12.76 16.87
C GLN A 316 12.61 -12.65 17.67
N VAL A 317 11.97 -11.49 17.66
CA VAL A 317 10.74 -11.24 18.43
C VAL A 317 9.57 -11.20 17.44
N PRO A 318 8.56 -12.10 17.56
CA PRO A 318 7.41 -12.07 16.67
C PRO A 318 6.61 -10.78 16.86
N PHE A 319 5.83 -10.42 15.85
CA PHE A 319 4.81 -9.40 16.02
C PHE A 319 3.61 -10.00 16.75
N GLU A 320 2.98 -9.23 17.64
CA GLU A 320 1.85 -9.71 18.44
C GLU A 320 0.47 -9.31 17.90
N SER A 321 0.47 -8.44 16.88
CA SER A 321 -0.77 -7.91 16.29
C SER A 321 -0.59 -7.59 14.81
N THR A 322 -1.69 -7.24 14.15
CA THR A 322 -1.67 -6.47 12.91
C THR A 322 -1.19 -5.05 13.17
N GLY A 323 -0.87 -4.30 12.12
CA GLY A 323 -0.70 -2.84 12.18
C GLY A 323 -2.05 -2.12 12.24
N PRO A 324 -2.03 -0.77 12.23
CA PRO A 324 -3.22 0.05 12.05
C PRO A 324 -3.93 -0.23 10.71
N ARG A 325 -5.20 0.23 10.60
CA ARG A 325 -5.94 0.11 9.35
C ARG A 325 -5.32 0.97 8.24
N VAL A 326 -5.51 0.50 7.02
CA VAL A 326 -5.11 1.18 5.78
C VAL A 326 -6.30 1.31 4.83
N PRO A 327 -6.33 2.30 3.93
CA PRO A 327 -7.35 2.40 2.90
C PRO A 327 -7.31 1.18 1.99
N ALA A 328 -8.48 0.56 1.77
CA ALA A 328 -8.65 -0.52 0.80
C ALA A 328 -9.99 -0.37 0.09
N LEU A 329 -9.92 -0.37 -1.24
CA LEU A 329 -11.04 -0.14 -2.15
C LEU A 329 -11.10 -1.27 -3.16
N VAL A 330 -12.28 -1.88 -3.32
CA VAL A 330 -12.50 -3.00 -4.26
C VAL A 330 -13.54 -2.57 -5.28
N ALA A 331 -13.18 -2.58 -6.56
CA ALA A 331 -14.05 -2.14 -7.63
C ALA A 331 -14.25 -3.21 -8.70
N SER A 332 -15.49 -3.45 -9.06
CA SER A 332 -15.93 -4.33 -10.14
C SER A 332 -17.39 -3.99 -10.48
N PRO A 333 -17.87 -4.20 -11.70
CA PRO A 333 -19.29 -4.07 -12.02
C PRO A 333 -20.22 -4.98 -11.21
N TRP A 334 -19.69 -5.98 -10.54
CA TRP A 334 -20.45 -6.87 -9.67
C TRP A 334 -20.77 -6.27 -8.30
N ILE A 335 -20.08 -5.18 -7.92
CA ILE A 335 -20.19 -4.56 -6.60
C ILE A 335 -21.23 -3.43 -6.63
N PRO A 336 -22.21 -3.41 -5.71
CA PRO A 336 -23.18 -2.32 -5.64
C PRO A 336 -22.52 -1.00 -5.21
N PRO A 337 -23.10 0.15 -5.63
CA PRO A 337 -22.62 1.46 -5.20
C PRO A 337 -22.69 1.62 -3.67
N GLY A 338 -21.64 2.20 -3.10
CA GLY A 338 -21.59 2.55 -1.69
C GLY A 338 -21.51 1.37 -0.73
N MET A 339 -21.10 0.21 -1.20
CA MET A 339 -20.89 -0.97 -0.36
C MET A 339 -19.83 -0.68 0.71
N VAL A 340 -20.06 -1.17 1.92
CA VAL A 340 -19.09 -1.15 3.02
C VAL A 340 -18.85 -2.57 3.46
N SER A 341 -17.68 -3.12 3.18
CA SER A 341 -17.30 -4.43 3.69
C SER A 341 -16.82 -4.29 5.14
N LYS A 342 -17.45 -5.06 6.02
CA LYS A 342 -17.08 -5.18 7.45
C LYS A 342 -16.20 -6.40 7.72
N GLU A 343 -15.83 -7.11 6.68
CA GLU A 343 -14.96 -8.26 6.81
C GLU A 343 -13.57 -7.84 7.24
N THR A 344 -13.05 -8.53 8.23
CA THR A 344 -11.71 -8.28 8.75
C THR A 344 -10.67 -8.82 7.78
N MET A 345 -9.86 -7.95 7.22
CA MET A 345 -8.88 -8.26 6.19
C MET A 345 -7.50 -7.71 6.53
N ASP A 346 -6.49 -8.29 5.92
CA ASP A 346 -5.15 -7.73 5.77
C ASP A 346 -4.59 -8.08 4.38
N HIS A 347 -3.33 -7.77 4.11
CA HIS A 347 -2.77 -8.01 2.77
C HIS A 347 -2.71 -9.50 2.40
N THR A 348 -2.71 -10.42 3.38
CA THR A 348 -2.80 -11.86 3.09
C THR A 348 -4.17 -12.28 2.55
N SER A 349 -5.18 -11.42 2.65
CA SER A 349 -6.49 -11.59 2.00
C SER A 349 -6.40 -11.62 0.48
N ILE A 350 -5.39 -10.94 -0.09
CA ILE A 350 -5.07 -11.01 -1.53
C ILE A 350 -4.58 -12.41 -1.89
N LEU A 351 -3.68 -12.96 -1.08
CA LEU A 351 -3.16 -14.33 -1.30
C LEU A 351 -4.26 -15.39 -1.15
N GLN A 352 -5.20 -15.20 -0.20
CA GLN A 352 -6.38 -16.06 -0.07
C GLN A 352 -7.24 -16.01 -1.34
N LEU A 353 -7.56 -14.81 -1.86
CA LEU A 353 -8.33 -14.63 -3.10
C LEU A 353 -7.69 -15.38 -4.28
N LEU A 354 -6.36 -15.22 -4.46
CA LEU A 354 -5.63 -15.90 -5.53
C LEU A 354 -5.65 -17.43 -5.34
N ALA A 355 -5.50 -17.89 -4.11
CA ALA A 355 -5.53 -19.31 -3.81
C ALA A 355 -6.93 -19.91 -4.02
N GLU A 356 -8.00 -19.23 -3.64
CA GLU A 356 -9.39 -19.63 -3.97
C GLU A 356 -9.59 -19.71 -5.47
N LYS A 357 -9.18 -18.70 -6.21
CA LYS A 357 -9.38 -18.63 -7.66
C LYS A 357 -8.61 -19.69 -8.43
N PHE A 358 -7.32 -19.90 -8.09
CA PHE A 358 -6.41 -20.71 -8.90
C PHE A 358 -6.03 -22.06 -8.28
N ALA A 359 -6.35 -22.31 -7.01
CA ALA A 359 -6.11 -23.58 -6.34
C ALA A 359 -7.37 -24.18 -5.70
N GLY A 360 -8.51 -23.50 -5.73
CA GLY A 360 -9.79 -23.97 -5.16
C GLY A 360 -9.81 -24.02 -3.62
N THR A 361 -8.90 -23.34 -2.96
CA THR A 361 -8.79 -23.25 -1.49
C THR A 361 -8.19 -21.90 -1.11
N PRO A 362 -8.63 -21.26 0.00
CA PRO A 362 -8.01 -20.01 0.47
C PRO A 362 -6.62 -20.19 1.12
N ASP A 363 -6.18 -21.45 1.28
CA ASP A 363 -4.92 -21.75 1.96
C ASP A 363 -3.71 -21.61 1.01
N TYR A 364 -3.25 -20.38 0.82
CA TYR A 364 -2.08 -20.08 -0.01
C TYR A 364 -0.81 -20.76 0.52
N ASN A 365 -0.54 -20.59 1.83
CA ASN A 365 0.50 -21.27 2.60
C ASN A 365 0.10 -21.36 4.09
N GLU A 366 0.97 -21.91 4.93
CA GLU A 366 0.67 -22.16 6.35
C GLU A 366 0.38 -20.87 7.14
N GLU A 367 1.14 -19.79 6.89
CA GLU A 367 0.91 -18.52 7.59
C GLU A 367 -0.40 -17.87 7.17
N VAL A 368 -0.72 -17.86 5.88
CA VAL A 368 -2.00 -17.36 5.37
C VAL A 368 -3.17 -18.17 5.94
N ALA A 369 -3.06 -19.51 5.95
CA ALA A 369 -4.05 -20.39 6.56
C ALA A 369 -4.21 -20.14 8.07
N ARG A 370 -3.11 -19.86 8.79
CA ARG A 370 -3.12 -19.51 10.20
C ARG A 370 -3.85 -18.18 10.45
N ARG A 371 -3.56 -17.16 9.65
CA ARG A 371 -4.22 -15.84 9.74
C ARG A 371 -5.71 -15.94 9.41
N ARG A 372 -6.09 -16.74 8.41
CA ARG A 372 -7.48 -17.03 8.10
C ARG A 372 -8.21 -17.68 9.29
N LYS A 373 -7.59 -18.65 9.94
CA LYS A 373 -8.14 -19.26 11.17
C LYS A 373 -8.26 -18.28 12.34
N ALA A 374 -7.44 -17.23 12.34
CA ALA A 374 -7.51 -16.14 13.32
C ALA A 374 -8.54 -15.05 12.95
N GLY A 375 -9.26 -15.20 11.83
CA GLY A 375 -10.36 -14.31 11.45
C GLY A 375 -10.09 -13.44 10.22
N ILE A 376 -8.90 -13.48 9.62
CA ILE A 376 -8.62 -12.72 8.39
C ILE A 376 -9.36 -13.38 7.21
N GLN A 377 -10.27 -12.65 6.59
CA GLN A 377 -11.09 -13.11 5.48
C GLN A 377 -10.40 -12.88 4.12
N SER A 378 -10.82 -13.64 3.11
CA SER A 378 -10.42 -13.41 1.72
C SER A 378 -11.10 -12.17 1.14
N VAL A 379 -10.47 -11.53 0.15
CA VAL A 379 -11.11 -10.45 -0.63
C VAL A 379 -12.38 -10.96 -1.34
N SER A 380 -12.47 -12.26 -1.62
CA SER A 380 -13.69 -12.86 -2.21
C SER A 380 -14.95 -12.63 -1.38
N ALA A 381 -14.83 -12.42 -0.06
CA ALA A 381 -15.95 -12.09 0.81
C ALA A 381 -16.68 -10.80 0.38
N VAL A 382 -15.98 -9.85 -0.21
CA VAL A 382 -16.60 -8.64 -0.81
C VAL A 382 -17.55 -9.01 -1.96
N LEU A 383 -17.29 -10.12 -2.66
CA LEU A 383 -18.13 -10.58 -3.76
C LEU A 383 -19.36 -11.38 -3.30
N GLU A 384 -19.43 -11.79 -2.04
CA GLU A 384 -20.61 -12.50 -1.50
C GLU A 384 -21.84 -11.59 -1.38
N GLU A 385 -21.63 -10.29 -1.16
CA GLU A 385 -22.69 -9.27 -1.12
C GLU A 385 -22.88 -8.56 -2.47
N SER A 386 -22.42 -9.16 -3.55
CA SER A 386 -22.45 -8.59 -4.88
C SER A 386 -23.81 -8.71 -5.55
N LEU A 387 -23.95 -8.02 -6.69
CA LEU A 387 -25.15 -8.04 -7.51
C LEU A 387 -25.30 -9.39 -8.25
N ASP A 388 -26.55 -9.83 -8.48
CA ASP A 388 -26.85 -11.02 -9.29
C ASP A 388 -26.41 -10.89 -10.76
N GLN A 389 -26.30 -9.65 -11.25
CA GLN A 389 -25.83 -9.29 -12.58
C GLN A 389 -24.86 -8.12 -12.51
N PRO A 390 -23.84 -8.07 -13.35
CA PRO A 390 -22.92 -6.94 -13.37
C PRO A 390 -23.64 -5.68 -13.82
N ARG A 391 -23.30 -4.56 -13.22
CA ARG A 391 -23.81 -3.25 -13.61
C ARG A 391 -23.49 -2.96 -15.07
N SER A 392 -24.46 -2.38 -15.79
CA SER A 392 -24.26 -1.93 -17.18
C SER A 392 -23.71 -0.51 -17.26
N ASP A 393 -23.88 0.29 -16.19
CA ASP A 393 -23.34 1.63 -16.10
C ASP A 393 -21.87 1.61 -15.65
N ILE A 394 -21.10 2.52 -16.23
CA ILE A 394 -19.72 2.78 -15.83
C ILE A 394 -19.69 4.22 -15.32
N PRO A 395 -19.60 4.40 -13.99
CA PRO A 395 -19.55 5.74 -13.41
C PRO A 395 -18.36 6.54 -13.93
N SER A 396 -18.58 7.81 -14.24
CA SER A 396 -17.48 8.70 -14.67
C SER A 396 -16.66 9.13 -13.47
N PRO A 397 -15.33 8.93 -13.50
CA PRO A 397 -14.47 9.36 -12.41
C PRO A 397 -14.34 10.89 -12.36
N PRO A 398 -13.84 11.46 -11.26
CA PRO A 398 -13.56 12.89 -11.15
C PRO A 398 -12.74 13.42 -12.33
N ALA A 399 -12.88 14.70 -12.64
CA ALA A 399 -12.02 15.40 -13.59
C ALA A 399 -10.56 15.38 -13.11
N ASP A 400 -9.64 15.85 -13.97
CA ASP A 400 -8.23 15.92 -13.63
C ASP A 400 -8.03 16.72 -12.34
N ILE A 401 -7.34 16.08 -11.37
CA ILE A 401 -7.07 16.67 -10.08
C ILE A 401 -5.91 17.64 -10.28
N ILE A 402 -6.16 18.91 -10.03
CA ILE A 402 -5.12 19.94 -10.14
C ILE A 402 -4.23 19.81 -8.91
N VAL A 403 -3.03 19.30 -9.12
CA VAL A 403 -1.98 19.33 -8.11
C VAL A 403 -1.39 20.74 -8.07
N SER A 404 -1.79 21.52 -7.08
CA SER A 404 -1.13 22.80 -6.84
C SER A 404 0.30 22.52 -6.38
N PRO A 405 1.34 23.08 -7.04
CA PRO A 405 2.69 22.94 -6.53
C PRO A 405 2.75 23.59 -5.14
N VAL A 406 2.98 22.78 -4.12
CA VAL A 406 3.24 23.31 -2.78
C VAL A 406 4.63 23.94 -2.85
N VAL A 407 4.68 25.25 -2.93
CA VAL A 407 5.95 25.99 -2.75
C VAL A 407 6.29 25.95 -1.27
N LEU A 408 7.07 24.96 -0.88
CA LEU A 408 7.64 24.88 0.46
C LEU A 408 8.51 26.14 0.66
N LYS A 409 8.06 27.04 1.52
CA LYS A 409 8.86 28.19 1.93
C LYS A 409 9.94 27.73 2.93
N GLY A 410 11.09 27.46 2.41
CA GLY A 410 12.29 27.03 3.11
C GLY A 410 12.96 25.95 2.28
N ALA A 411 14.25 26.09 1.96
CA ALA A 411 15.00 24.97 1.43
C ALA A 411 14.98 23.89 2.52
N PRO A 412 14.56 22.65 2.22
CA PRO A 412 14.72 21.57 3.18
C PRO A 412 16.21 21.51 3.51
N GLU A 413 16.55 21.49 4.81
CA GLU A 413 17.89 21.03 5.19
C GLU A 413 18.07 19.67 4.52
N LEU A 414 19.23 19.43 3.89
CA LEU A 414 19.56 18.15 3.29
C LEU A 414 19.42 17.10 4.40
N GLN A 415 18.29 16.40 4.41
CA GLN A 415 18.08 15.27 5.30
C GLN A 415 18.95 14.12 4.84
N ALA A 416 19.43 13.32 5.79
CA ALA A 416 20.03 12.03 5.46
C ALA A 416 19.01 11.16 4.72
N GLU A 417 19.45 10.42 3.69
CA GLU A 417 18.62 9.48 2.96
C GLU A 417 17.95 8.51 3.94
N THR A 418 16.65 8.24 3.71
CA THR A 418 15.90 7.25 4.48
C THR A 418 16.43 5.83 4.20
N GLU A 419 16.15 4.87 5.08
CA GLU A 419 16.50 3.46 4.83
C GLU A 419 15.84 2.93 3.56
N SER A 420 14.63 3.40 3.23
CA SER A 420 13.92 3.06 1.99
C SER A 420 14.63 3.63 0.75
N GLN A 421 15.03 4.90 0.76
CA GLN A 421 15.79 5.51 -0.32
C GLN A 421 17.11 4.79 -0.56
N GLN A 422 17.81 4.42 0.51
CA GLN A 422 19.04 3.62 0.42
C GLN A 422 18.76 2.22 -0.16
N ALA A 423 17.64 1.60 0.19
CA ALA A 423 17.25 0.29 -0.35
C ALA A 423 16.98 0.34 -1.86
N PHE A 424 16.21 1.35 -2.33
CA PHE A 424 16.00 1.57 -3.77
C PHE A 424 17.30 1.85 -4.52
N ALA A 425 18.18 2.67 -3.95
CA ALA A 425 19.49 2.95 -4.53
C ALA A 425 20.37 1.69 -4.62
N ALA A 426 20.34 0.84 -3.60
CA ALA A 426 21.03 -0.44 -3.60
C ALA A 426 20.46 -1.38 -4.67
N ALA A 427 19.13 -1.54 -4.74
CA ALA A 427 18.47 -2.39 -5.72
C ALA A 427 18.76 -1.95 -7.17
N ALA A 428 18.79 -0.65 -7.44
CA ALA A 428 19.18 -0.11 -8.74
C ALA A 428 20.61 -0.49 -9.13
N LYS A 429 21.56 -0.40 -8.18
CA LYS A 429 22.96 -0.83 -8.38
C LYS A 429 23.06 -2.33 -8.60
N ASP A 430 22.32 -3.13 -7.84
CA ASP A 430 22.31 -4.58 -7.95
C ASP A 430 21.76 -5.04 -9.31
N LEU A 431 20.70 -4.41 -9.84
CA LEU A 431 20.21 -4.68 -11.19
C LEU A 431 21.28 -4.37 -12.26
N LEU A 432 22.00 -3.24 -12.14
CA LEU A 432 23.09 -2.89 -13.06
C LEU A 432 24.28 -3.86 -12.94
N ALA A 433 24.57 -4.35 -11.76
CA ALA A 433 25.63 -5.33 -11.53
C ALA A 433 25.24 -6.72 -12.05
N HIS A 434 23.96 -7.09 -11.93
CA HIS A 434 23.44 -8.38 -12.38
C HIS A 434 23.46 -8.51 -13.93
N ASP A 435 22.86 -7.57 -14.64
CA ASP A 435 22.90 -7.49 -16.11
C ASP A 435 22.70 -6.03 -16.57
N ARG A 436 23.82 -5.31 -16.72
CA ARG A 436 23.82 -3.89 -17.08
C ARG A 436 23.05 -3.62 -18.39
N LYS A 437 23.18 -4.50 -19.38
CA LYS A 437 22.52 -4.29 -20.67
C LYS A 437 21.01 -4.37 -20.54
N ARG A 438 20.48 -5.47 -19.96
CA ARG A 438 19.05 -5.64 -19.76
C ARG A 438 18.49 -4.60 -18.79
N ALA A 439 19.24 -4.25 -17.73
CA ALA A 439 18.84 -3.21 -16.79
C ALA A 439 18.65 -1.86 -17.47
N LEU A 440 19.57 -1.43 -18.35
CA LEU A 440 19.46 -0.18 -19.09
C LEU A 440 18.42 -0.24 -20.23
N GLU A 441 18.16 -1.42 -20.81
CA GLU A 441 17.06 -1.60 -21.76
C GLU A 441 15.69 -1.47 -21.07
N LYS A 442 15.56 -1.98 -19.83
CA LYS A 442 14.33 -1.95 -19.03
C LYS A 442 14.13 -0.60 -18.32
N TYR A 443 15.18 -0.05 -17.78
CA TYR A 443 15.25 1.18 -16.98
C TYR A 443 16.36 2.10 -17.53
N PRO A 444 16.12 2.79 -18.66
CA PRO A 444 17.15 3.59 -19.34
C PRO A 444 17.75 4.68 -18.45
N GLU A 445 16.96 5.22 -17.53
CA GLU A 445 17.33 6.31 -16.64
C GLU A 445 18.38 5.89 -15.59
N LEU A 446 18.56 4.59 -15.36
CA LEU A 446 19.64 4.09 -14.49
C LEU A 446 21.05 4.47 -14.99
N VAL A 447 21.19 4.92 -16.23
CA VAL A 447 22.46 5.48 -16.75
C VAL A 447 22.90 6.71 -15.95
N HIS A 448 21.96 7.42 -15.32
CA HIS A 448 22.22 8.63 -14.54
C HIS A 448 22.48 8.35 -13.06
N LEU A 449 22.45 7.07 -12.64
CA LEU A 449 22.79 6.72 -11.27
C LEU A 449 24.25 7.12 -10.99
N PRO A 450 24.53 7.86 -9.90
CA PRO A 450 25.91 8.18 -9.54
C PRO A 450 26.74 6.89 -9.40
N GLU A 451 27.89 6.85 -10.06
CA GLU A 451 28.85 5.75 -9.82
C GLU A 451 29.21 5.78 -8.34
N ALA A 452 29.16 4.63 -7.69
CA ALA A 452 29.56 4.52 -6.29
C ALA A 452 30.98 5.09 -6.15
N GLN A 453 31.14 6.11 -5.32
CA GLN A 453 32.48 6.54 -4.94
C GLN A 453 33.17 5.33 -4.27
N PRO A 454 34.39 4.95 -4.67
CA PRO A 454 35.09 3.87 -4.01
C PRO A 454 35.18 4.18 -2.52
N GLU A 455 34.82 3.21 -1.69
CA GLU A 455 34.97 3.36 -0.24
C GLU A 455 36.38 3.89 0.09
N PRO A 456 36.50 4.90 0.94
CA PRO A 456 37.81 5.35 1.37
C PRO A 456 38.55 4.15 2.00
N PRO A 457 39.83 3.98 1.71
CA PRO A 457 40.58 2.87 2.26
C PRO A 457 40.49 2.87 3.80
N PRO A 458 40.37 1.67 4.43
CA PRO A 458 40.25 1.58 5.88
C PRO A 458 41.41 2.39 6.53
N ALA A 459 41.04 3.22 7.50
CA ALA A 459 42.02 4.00 8.23
C ALA A 459 43.11 3.06 8.78
N ALA A 460 44.38 3.39 8.52
CA ALA A 460 45.50 2.61 9.04
C ALA A 460 45.40 2.51 10.57
N PRO A 461 45.64 1.31 11.17
CA PRO A 461 45.61 1.19 12.62
C PRO A 461 46.66 2.11 13.22
N GLN A 462 46.26 2.93 14.18
CA GLN A 462 47.13 3.76 14.99
C GLN A 462 47.86 2.91 16.05
#